data_95e1826e4eaabd555daaaacf587ca41a
#
_entry.id   95e1826e4eaabd555daaaacf587ca41a
#
_cell.length_a   1.000
_cell.length_b   1.000
_cell.length_c   1.000
_cell.angle_alpha   90.00
_cell.angle_beta   90.00
_cell.angle_gamma   90.00
#
_symmetry.space_group_name_H-M   'P 1'
#
loop_
_entity.id
_entity.type
_entity.pdbx_description
1 polymer ?
#
loop_
_entity_poly.entity_id
_entity_poly.type
_entity_poly.pdbx_seq_one_letter_code
_entity_poly.pdbx_strand_id
1 'polypeptide(L)'
;LDALLARIERDSPDIVFVSELRLDLVELITARYPHRVWFPDAPDNGIFTKYPVTSAARVKSAGGYTQLDAVLATELPVVVDADALNLIAGRGIKRDDWILTPHPGEAGRLLDRTAAEVQADRRGALRDLVDAYGGTAVLKGSGSLVSSRKGQPWLCSAGNPGMASPGMGDVLTGIIAALRAQKLSQELAAVVGTLVHASAGDRAATTGERGMIASDLLAEIRPCVNR
;
A
#
# COMPACT_ATOMS: atom_id res chain seq x y z
N LEU A 1 -20.07 -9.98 -8.95
CA LEU A 1 -20.75 -9.19 -7.93
C LEU A 1 -20.93 -10.01 -6.66
N ASP A 2 -21.65 -11.14 -6.75
CA ASP A 2 -21.97 -11.98 -5.61
C ASP A 2 -20.74 -12.48 -4.85
N ALA A 3 -19.65 -12.78 -5.56
CA ALA A 3 -18.40 -13.21 -4.95
C ALA A 3 -17.73 -12.09 -4.10
N LEU A 4 -17.79 -10.82 -4.55
CA LEU A 4 -17.26 -9.67 -3.81
C LEU A 4 -18.09 -9.41 -2.55
N LEU A 5 -19.42 -9.40 -2.67
CA LEU A 5 -20.31 -9.21 -1.53
C LEU A 5 -20.20 -10.34 -0.50
N ALA A 6 -20.16 -11.60 -0.95
CA ALA A 6 -19.93 -12.74 -0.07
C ALA A 6 -18.58 -12.67 0.66
N ARG A 7 -17.55 -12.13 0.02
CA ARG A 7 -16.25 -11.92 0.64
C ARG A 7 -16.28 -10.79 1.68
N ILE A 8 -16.91 -9.65 1.35
CA ILE A 8 -17.12 -8.55 2.30
C ILE A 8 -17.92 -9.02 3.52
N GLU A 9 -18.93 -9.85 3.32
CA GLU A 9 -19.74 -10.43 4.40
C GLU A 9 -18.92 -11.36 5.30
N ARG A 10 -18.15 -12.25 4.70
CA ARG A 10 -17.35 -13.22 5.45
C ARG A 10 -16.20 -12.57 6.21
N ASP A 11 -15.45 -11.66 5.55
CA ASP A 11 -14.21 -11.11 6.08
C ASP A 11 -14.47 -9.85 6.92
N SER A 12 -15.65 -9.23 6.78
CA SER A 12 -16.13 -8.02 7.51
C SER A 12 -15.03 -6.96 7.69
N PRO A 13 -14.33 -6.53 6.63
CA PRO A 13 -13.23 -5.58 6.75
C PRO A 13 -13.72 -4.24 7.32
N ASP A 14 -12.83 -3.49 7.95
CA ASP A 14 -13.16 -2.18 8.53
C ASP A 14 -13.23 -1.08 7.48
N ILE A 15 -12.47 -1.21 6.40
CA ILE A 15 -12.44 -0.27 5.28
C ILE A 15 -12.44 -1.08 3.98
N VAL A 16 -13.27 -0.66 3.02
CA VAL A 16 -13.36 -1.25 1.68
C VAL A 16 -13.06 -0.17 0.65
N PHE A 17 -12.05 -0.40 -0.17
CA PHE A 17 -11.78 0.39 -1.37
C PHE A 17 -12.33 -0.34 -2.58
N VAL A 18 -13.12 0.35 -3.39
CA VAL A 18 -13.67 -0.20 -4.62
C VAL A 18 -13.28 0.69 -5.77
N SER A 19 -12.62 0.12 -6.78
CA SER A 19 -12.37 0.73 -8.07
C SER A 19 -13.36 0.20 -9.10
N GLU A 20 -13.63 0.96 -10.15
CA GLU A 20 -14.65 0.65 -11.17
C GLU A 20 -16.03 0.39 -10.53
N LEU A 21 -16.39 1.26 -9.59
CA LEU A 21 -17.59 1.13 -8.77
C LEU A 21 -18.84 1.38 -9.59
N ARG A 22 -19.74 0.41 -9.64
CA ARG A 22 -21.05 0.54 -10.25
C ARG A 22 -22.08 1.09 -9.24
N LEU A 23 -23.03 1.87 -9.70
CA LEU A 23 -24.06 2.51 -8.85
C LEU A 23 -24.87 1.50 -8.02
N ASP A 24 -25.20 0.34 -8.59
CA ASP A 24 -25.91 -0.73 -7.90
C ASP A 24 -25.12 -1.32 -6.71
N LEU A 25 -23.80 -1.28 -6.78
CA LEU A 25 -22.91 -1.70 -5.69
C LEU A 25 -22.86 -0.70 -4.53
N VAL A 26 -22.97 0.59 -4.82
CA VAL A 26 -22.92 1.65 -3.79
C VAL A 26 -23.98 1.42 -2.72
N GLU A 27 -25.21 1.14 -3.11
CA GLU A 27 -26.32 0.92 -2.16
C GLU A 27 -26.10 -0.33 -1.31
N LEU A 28 -25.68 -1.44 -1.93
CA LEU A 28 -25.44 -2.70 -1.25
C LEU A 28 -24.29 -2.62 -0.22
N ILE A 29 -23.20 -1.92 -0.57
CA ILE A 29 -22.07 -1.74 0.35
C ILE A 29 -22.43 -0.73 1.43
N THR A 30 -23.15 0.35 1.11
CA THR A 30 -23.57 1.38 2.08
C THR A 30 -24.44 0.81 3.20
N ALA A 31 -25.24 -0.20 2.93
CA ALA A 31 -26.05 -0.85 3.97
C ALA A 31 -25.19 -1.45 5.10
N ARG A 32 -23.93 -1.79 4.84
CA ARG A 32 -22.97 -2.39 5.80
C ARG A 32 -21.95 -1.39 6.33
N TYR A 33 -21.68 -0.36 5.57
CA TYR A 33 -20.69 0.67 5.89
C TYR A 33 -21.37 2.04 5.97
N PRO A 34 -21.71 2.52 7.16
CA PRO A 34 -22.50 3.74 7.34
C PRO A 34 -21.75 5.00 6.91
N HIS A 35 -20.43 4.93 6.81
CA HIS A 35 -19.57 6.04 6.38
C HIS A 35 -18.95 5.73 5.04
N ARG A 36 -19.01 6.71 4.13
CA ARG A 36 -18.48 6.56 2.78
C ARG A 36 -17.91 7.87 2.25
N VAL A 37 -16.93 7.76 1.36
CA VAL A 37 -16.49 8.81 0.47
C VAL A 37 -16.74 8.31 -0.95
N TRP A 38 -17.69 8.93 -1.62
CA TRP A 38 -18.06 8.63 -2.99
C TRP A 38 -18.58 9.90 -3.65
N PHE A 39 -18.13 10.16 -4.87
CA PHE A 39 -18.51 11.34 -5.63
C PHE A 39 -19.35 10.92 -6.84
N PRO A 40 -20.63 11.32 -6.92
CA PRO A 40 -21.53 10.92 -8.00
C PRO A 40 -21.06 11.33 -9.42
N ASP A 41 -20.27 12.40 -9.50
CA ASP A 41 -19.69 12.91 -10.75
C ASP A 41 -18.35 12.27 -11.14
N ALA A 42 -17.83 11.36 -10.30
CA ALA A 42 -16.71 10.49 -10.58
C ALA A 42 -16.96 9.12 -9.92
N PRO A 43 -17.90 8.32 -10.45
CA PRO A 43 -18.46 7.16 -9.77
C PRO A 43 -17.51 5.97 -9.71
N ASP A 44 -16.37 6.00 -10.42
CA ASP A 44 -15.51 4.84 -10.63
C ASP A 44 -14.82 4.32 -9.36
N ASN A 45 -14.77 5.13 -8.30
CA ASN A 45 -14.08 4.75 -7.06
C ASN A 45 -14.87 5.15 -5.81
N GLY A 46 -14.85 4.29 -4.81
CA GLY A 46 -15.46 4.56 -3.51
C GLY A 46 -14.65 4.01 -2.34
N ILE A 47 -14.71 4.74 -1.23
CA ILE A 47 -14.22 4.29 0.06
C ILE A 47 -15.43 4.08 0.96
N PHE A 48 -15.58 2.90 1.51
CA PHE A 48 -16.63 2.55 2.47
C PHE A 48 -15.96 2.13 3.78
N THR A 49 -16.43 2.66 4.90
CA THR A 49 -15.78 2.46 6.20
C THR A 49 -16.80 2.36 7.33
N LYS A 50 -16.47 1.59 8.37
CA LYS A 50 -17.19 1.54 9.64
C LYS A 50 -16.92 2.78 10.51
N TYR A 51 -15.86 3.53 10.21
CA TYR A 51 -15.42 4.69 10.96
C TYR A 51 -15.98 6.00 10.39
N PRO A 52 -16.31 6.99 11.22
CA PRO A 52 -16.72 8.31 10.76
C PRO A 52 -15.67 8.94 9.86
N VAL A 53 -16.10 9.48 8.72
CA VAL A 53 -15.26 10.32 7.86
C VAL A 53 -15.46 11.77 8.30
N THR A 54 -14.45 12.35 8.91
CA THR A 54 -14.54 13.72 9.47
C THR A 54 -14.43 14.81 8.40
N SER A 55 -13.74 14.53 7.31
CA SER A 55 -13.72 15.40 6.14
C SER A 55 -13.37 14.60 4.88
N ALA A 56 -13.94 15.01 3.77
CA ALA A 56 -13.60 14.49 2.44
C ALA A 56 -13.58 15.67 1.47
N ALA A 57 -12.44 15.92 0.86
CA ALA A 57 -12.31 16.94 -0.16
C ALA A 57 -11.86 16.30 -1.47
N ARG A 58 -12.50 16.74 -2.57
CA ARG A 58 -12.08 16.37 -3.90
C ARG A 58 -11.00 17.35 -4.35
N VAL A 59 -9.74 16.91 -4.44
CA VAL A 59 -8.68 17.70 -5.06
C VAL A 59 -8.67 17.38 -6.55
N LYS A 60 -8.92 18.35 -7.40
CA LYS A 60 -8.74 18.19 -8.86
C LYS A 60 -7.24 18.05 -9.14
N SER A 61 -6.77 16.84 -9.38
CA SER A 61 -5.51 16.64 -10.10
C SER A 61 -5.79 16.79 -11.61
N ALA A 62 -4.78 17.09 -12.39
CA ALA A 62 -4.89 17.15 -13.84
C ALA A 62 -5.39 15.82 -14.48
N GLY A 63 -5.47 14.74 -13.71
CA GLY A 63 -5.99 13.42 -14.08
C GLY A 63 -7.30 13.00 -13.41
N GLY A 64 -7.93 13.83 -12.59
CA GLY A 64 -9.31 13.63 -12.14
C GLY A 64 -9.56 12.81 -10.87
N TYR A 65 -8.56 12.39 -10.07
CA TYR A 65 -8.78 11.53 -8.90
C TYR A 65 -8.37 12.16 -7.58
N THR A 66 -9.28 12.10 -6.58
CA THR A 66 -9.00 12.67 -5.26
C THR A 66 -9.79 12.04 -4.13
N GLN A 67 -9.27 10.97 -3.61
CA GLN A 67 -9.74 10.38 -2.34
C GLN A 67 -8.67 10.52 -1.25
N LEU A 68 -7.49 10.97 -1.61
CA LEU A 68 -6.34 11.05 -0.72
C LEU A 68 -6.59 11.98 0.49
N ASP A 69 -7.23 13.13 0.28
CA ASP A 69 -7.39 14.10 1.36
C ASP A 69 -8.33 13.59 2.47
N ALA A 70 -9.33 12.77 2.12
CA ALA A 70 -10.19 12.12 3.11
C ALA A 70 -9.39 11.12 3.98
N VAL A 71 -8.49 10.35 3.35
CA VAL A 71 -7.63 9.40 4.06
C VAL A 71 -6.59 10.13 4.91
N LEU A 72 -6.01 11.22 4.39
CA LEU A 72 -5.03 12.02 5.12
C LEU A 72 -5.62 12.77 6.31
N ALA A 73 -6.93 13.07 6.29
CA ALA A 73 -7.63 13.68 7.40
C ALA A 73 -7.95 12.70 8.56
N THR A 74 -7.75 11.40 8.36
CA THR A 74 -7.94 10.41 9.42
C THR A 74 -6.72 10.33 10.33
N GLU A 75 -6.91 9.99 11.60
CA GLU A 75 -5.84 9.61 12.53
C GLU A 75 -5.48 8.11 12.43
N LEU A 76 -6.06 7.41 11.45
CA LEU A 76 -5.79 5.99 11.24
C LEU A 76 -4.40 5.78 10.64
N PRO A 77 -3.73 4.68 11.01
CA PRO A 77 -2.51 4.27 10.34
C PRO A 77 -2.75 4.03 8.84
N VAL A 78 -1.91 4.61 7.99
CA VAL A 78 -2.05 4.54 6.53
C VAL A 78 -0.84 3.87 5.91
N VAL A 79 -1.07 2.99 4.94
CA VAL A 79 -0.05 2.51 4.00
C VAL A 79 -0.29 3.20 2.67
N VAL A 80 0.73 3.88 2.14
CA VAL A 80 0.66 4.69 0.91
C VAL A 80 1.50 4.03 -0.16
N ASP A 81 0.87 3.67 -1.28
CA ASP A 81 1.51 2.99 -2.42
C ASP A 81 1.00 3.56 -3.76
N ALA A 82 1.67 3.22 -4.83
CA ALA A 82 1.25 3.47 -6.21
C ALA A 82 0.82 4.94 -6.48
N ASP A 83 -0.38 5.13 -6.99
CA ASP A 83 -0.89 6.45 -7.36
C ASP A 83 -0.99 7.42 -6.17
N ALA A 84 -1.22 6.90 -4.96
CA ALA A 84 -1.25 7.73 -3.77
C ALA A 84 0.13 8.36 -3.46
N LEU A 85 1.24 7.66 -3.75
CA LEU A 85 2.59 8.21 -3.67
C LEU A 85 2.78 9.37 -4.67
N ASN A 86 2.26 9.22 -5.90
CA ASN A 86 2.32 10.28 -6.90
C ASN A 86 1.52 11.52 -6.47
N LEU A 87 0.39 11.30 -5.79
CA LEU A 87 -0.47 12.39 -5.32
C LEU A 87 0.13 13.19 -4.16
N ILE A 88 1.01 12.59 -3.33
CA ILE A 88 1.69 13.32 -2.24
C ILE A 88 2.99 13.98 -2.69
N ALA A 89 3.53 13.60 -3.85
CA ALA A 89 4.78 14.15 -4.37
C ALA A 89 4.69 15.69 -4.52
N GLY A 90 5.68 16.41 -4.01
CA GLY A 90 5.76 17.87 -4.10
C GLY A 90 4.75 18.66 -3.26
N ARG A 91 3.87 17.99 -2.48
CA ARG A 91 2.83 18.67 -1.68
C ARG A 91 3.30 19.11 -0.28
N GLY A 92 4.51 18.76 0.14
CA GLY A 92 5.02 19.09 1.47
C GLY A 92 4.28 18.40 2.62
N ILE A 93 3.54 17.33 2.35
CA ILE A 93 2.80 16.57 3.35
C ILE A 93 3.77 15.65 4.09
N LYS A 94 3.74 15.71 5.43
CA LYS A 94 4.57 14.88 6.28
C LYS A 94 3.73 14.32 7.44
N ARG A 95 3.83 13.02 7.67
CA ARG A 95 3.15 12.33 8.77
C ARG A 95 4.11 11.32 9.42
N ASP A 96 4.00 11.15 10.72
CA ASP A 96 4.82 10.16 11.45
C ASP A 96 4.11 8.81 11.62
N ASP A 97 2.86 8.67 11.16
CA ASP A 97 1.99 7.51 11.37
C ASP A 97 1.65 6.73 10.08
N TRP A 98 2.35 6.98 8.98
CA TRP A 98 2.18 6.25 7.73
C TRP A 98 3.37 5.38 7.31
N ILE A 99 3.12 4.45 6.39
CA ILE A 99 4.15 3.64 5.76
C ILE A 99 4.09 3.90 4.25
N LEU A 100 5.19 4.34 3.67
CA LEU A 100 5.34 4.56 2.23
C LEU A 100 6.03 3.35 1.61
N THR A 101 5.54 2.87 0.46
CA THR A 101 6.09 1.68 -0.21
C THR A 101 6.55 1.94 -1.64
N PRO A 102 7.38 2.99 -1.91
CA PRO A 102 7.79 3.34 -3.26
C PRO A 102 8.72 2.30 -3.90
N HIS A 103 8.52 2.02 -5.19
CA HIS A 103 9.57 1.49 -6.05
C HIS A 103 10.51 2.64 -6.49
N PRO A 104 11.69 2.37 -7.09
CA PRO A 104 12.66 3.42 -7.40
C PRO A 104 12.14 4.58 -8.26
N GLY A 105 11.20 4.30 -9.18
CA GLY A 105 10.58 5.35 -9.99
C GLY A 105 9.63 6.25 -9.20
N GLU A 106 8.85 5.69 -8.26
CA GLU A 106 8.00 6.44 -7.33
C GLU A 106 8.84 7.25 -6.34
N ALA A 107 9.89 6.64 -5.78
CA ALA A 107 10.84 7.31 -4.91
C ALA A 107 11.51 8.49 -5.63
N GLY A 108 11.85 8.32 -6.90
CA GLY A 108 12.39 9.40 -7.72
C GLY A 108 11.42 10.58 -7.83
N ARG A 109 10.14 10.32 -8.10
CA ARG A 109 9.11 11.39 -8.14
C ARG A 109 8.92 12.08 -6.80
N LEU A 110 8.95 11.33 -5.70
CA LEU A 110 8.85 11.87 -4.34
C LEU A 110 10.04 12.78 -3.99
N LEU A 111 11.25 12.48 -4.49
CA LEU A 111 12.48 13.17 -4.15
C LEU A 111 12.96 14.15 -5.23
N ASP A 112 12.19 14.31 -6.30
CA ASP A 112 12.58 15.07 -7.50
C ASP A 112 13.93 14.57 -8.09
N ARG A 113 14.03 13.24 -8.27
CA ARG A 113 15.18 12.51 -8.80
C ARG A 113 14.76 11.51 -9.85
N THR A 114 15.70 11.06 -10.67
CA THR A 114 15.49 9.93 -11.57
C THR A 114 15.53 8.59 -10.81
N ALA A 115 14.91 7.56 -11.36
CA ALA A 115 15.02 6.22 -10.82
C ALA A 115 16.47 5.70 -10.79
N ALA A 116 17.30 6.14 -11.73
CA ALA A 116 18.72 5.78 -11.81
C ALA A 116 19.51 6.39 -10.63
N GLU A 117 19.27 7.66 -10.28
CA GLU A 117 19.88 8.31 -9.11
C GLU A 117 19.46 7.63 -7.80
N VAL A 118 18.17 7.26 -7.66
CA VAL A 118 17.69 6.49 -6.51
C VAL A 118 18.39 5.14 -6.42
N GLN A 119 18.58 4.46 -7.55
CA GLN A 119 19.27 3.15 -7.58
C GLN A 119 20.77 3.28 -7.30
N ALA A 120 21.42 4.40 -7.66
CA ALA A 120 22.83 4.64 -7.40
C ALA A 120 23.13 4.80 -5.90
N ASP A 121 22.21 5.39 -5.14
CA ASP A 121 22.30 5.51 -3.67
C ASP A 121 20.96 5.21 -3.00
N ARG A 122 20.61 3.93 -2.95
CA ARG A 122 19.35 3.47 -2.34
C ARG A 122 19.25 3.79 -0.85
N ARG A 123 20.38 3.77 -0.12
CA ARG A 123 20.38 4.07 1.32
C ARG A 123 20.18 5.56 1.58
N GLY A 124 20.83 6.42 0.80
CA GLY A 124 20.60 7.85 0.83
C GLY A 124 19.17 8.20 0.47
N ALA A 125 18.66 7.66 -0.64
CA ALA A 125 17.27 7.87 -1.06
C ALA A 125 16.25 7.43 0.00
N LEU A 126 16.46 6.28 0.65
CA LEU A 126 15.58 5.82 1.74
C LEU A 126 15.58 6.79 2.93
N ARG A 127 16.74 7.28 3.34
CA ARG A 127 16.87 8.29 4.40
C ARG A 127 16.14 9.57 4.02
N ASP A 128 16.36 10.07 2.81
CA ASP A 128 15.76 11.30 2.31
C ASP A 128 14.21 11.19 2.21
N LEU A 129 13.68 10.02 1.86
CA LEU A 129 12.23 9.74 1.90
C LEU A 129 11.68 9.90 3.33
N VAL A 130 12.32 9.28 4.31
CA VAL A 130 11.89 9.36 5.71
C VAL A 130 12.05 10.79 6.25
N ASP A 131 13.11 11.50 5.87
CA ASP A 131 13.31 12.88 6.30
C ASP A 131 12.29 13.84 5.68
N ALA A 132 11.95 13.65 4.41
CA ALA A 132 10.99 14.50 3.71
C ALA A 132 9.54 14.23 4.12
N TYR A 133 9.15 12.95 4.22
CA TYR A 133 7.75 12.55 4.38
C TYR A 133 7.41 12.04 5.79
N GLY A 134 8.41 11.69 6.64
CA GLY A 134 8.19 11.10 7.96
C GLY A 134 7.81 9.62 7.90
N GLY A 135 7.40 9.09 9.04
CA GLY A 135 6.92 7.71 9.17
C GLY A 135 7.96 6.64 8.87
N THR A 136 7.54 5.60 8.18
CA THR A 136 8.39 4.48 7.74
C THR A 136 8.35 4.38 6.21
N ALA A 137 9.48 4.14 5.58
CA ALA A 137 9.56 3.91 4.14
C ALA A 137 10.10 2.52 3.81
N VAL A 138 9.48 1.89 2.80
CA VAL A 138 9.93 0.65 2.15
C VAL A 138 10.34 0.98 0.73
N LEU A 139 11.63 1.07 0.46
CA LEU A 139 12.14 1.23 -0.91
C LEU A 139 12.20 -0.14 -1.58
N LYS A 140 11.19 -0.44 -2.40
CA LYS A 140 11.03 -1.71 -3.12
C LYS A 140 12.18 -1.96 -4.11
N GLY A 141 12.48 -3.23 -4.38
CA GLY A 141 13.45 -3.67 -5.40
C GLY A 141 14.20 -4.92 -4.98
N SER A 142 15.19 -5.33 -5.79
CA SER A 142 16.12 -6.39 -5.40
C SER A 142 16.91 -5.94 -4.16
N GLY A 143 16.70 -6.62 -3.02
CA GLY A 143 17.13 -6.12 -1.72
C GLY A 143 16.29 -4.92 -1.28
N SER A 144 15.00 -5.13 -0.99
CA SER A 144 14.13 -4.08 -0.45
C SER A 144 14.68 -3.53 0.87
N LEU A 145 14.67 -2.21 1.00
CA LEU A 145 15.17 -1.49 2.17
C LEU A 145 14.01 -0.91 2.97
N VAL A 146 14.06 -1.05 4.29
CA VAL A 146 13.06 -0.49 5.21
C VAL A 146 13.75 0.39 6.24
N SER A 147 13.25 1.59 6.47
CA SER A 147 13.74 2.47 7.53
C SER A 147 12.62 3.34 8.10
N SER A 148 12.79 3.69 9.37
CA SER A 148 12.05 4.73 10.07
C SER A 148 13.00 5.84 10.53
N ARG A 149 12.45 6.95 11.02
CA ARG A 149 13.24 8.12 11.47
C ARG A 149 14.28 7.81 12.56
N LYS A 150 14.11 6.73 13.30
CA LYS A 150 14.93 6.42 14.49
C LYS A 150 15.77 5.15 14.33
N GLY A 151 15.63 4.42 13.22
CA GLY A 151 16.19 3.09 13.05
C GLY A 151 17.37 3.02 12.09
N GLN A 152 18.18 1.98 12.24
CA GLN A 152 19.08 1.54 11.17
C GLN A 152 18.26 0.92 10.05
N PRO A 153 18.63 1.13 8.78
CA PRO A 153 17.89 0.54 7.67
C PRO A 153 18.00 -1.00 7.70
N TRP A 154 16.85 -1.63 7.54
CA TRP A 154 16.72 -3.07 7.34
C TRP A 154 16.86 -3.40 5.86
N LEU A 155 17.55 -4.50 5.56
CA LEU A 155 17.67 -5.05 4.21
C LEU A 155 16.96 -6.40 4.16
N CYS A 156 15.97 -6.54 3.29
CA CYS A 156 15.38 -7.82 2.94
C CYS A 156 16.12 -8.38 1.73
N SER A 157 16.87 -9.46 1.93
CA SER A 157 17.61 -10.16 0.87
C SER A 157 16.85 -11.33 0.24
N ALA A 158 15.67 -11.66 0.77
CA ALA A 158 14.76 -12.64 0.18
C ALA A 158 14.02 -12.06 -1.03
N GLY A 159 13.41 -12.92 -1.82
CA GLY A 159 12.72 -12.59 -3.06
C GLY A 159 13.52 -13.01 -4.29
N ASN A 160 12.85 -13.11 -5.42
CA ASN A 160 13.40 -13.61 -6.67
C ASN A 160 12.94 -12.77 -7.88
N PRO A 161 13.58 -12.91 -9.06
CA PRO A 161 13.23 -12.14 -10.24
C PRO A 161 11.80 -12.32 -10.74
N GLY A 162 11.15 -13.46 -10.48
CA GLY A 162 9.76 -13.72 -10.84
C GLY A 162 8.78 -12.75 -10.18
N MET A 163 9.17 -12.14 -9.06
CA MET A 163 8.38 -11.12 -8.37
C MET A 163 8.36 -9.75 -9.10
N ALA A 164 9.06 -9.60 -10.21
CA ALA A 164 9.02 -8.39 -11.04
C ALA A 164 7.79 -8.41 -11.98
N SER A 165 6.60 -8.70 -11.44
CA SER A 165 5.33 -8.74 -12.17
C SER A 165 4.29 -7.80 -11.56
N PRO A 166 3.30 -7.33 -12.35
CA PRO A 166 2.24 -6.44 -11.85
C PRO A 166 1.48 -7.05 -10.67
N GLY A 167 1.03 -6.21 -9.74
CA GLY A 167 0.25 -6.60 -8.57
C GLY A 167 1.08 -7.08 -7.36
N MET A 168 2.38 -7.31 -7.51
CA MET A 168 3.24 -7.70 -6.38
C MET A 168 3.31 -6.62 -5.30
N GLY A 169 3.32 -5.34 -5.68
CA GLY A 169 3.26 -4.20 -4.75
C GLY A 169 1.96 -4.18 -3.97
N ASP A 170 0.83 -4.48 -4.62
CA ASP A 170 -0.48 -4.51 -3.97
C ASP A 170 -0.55 -5.60 -2.89
N VAL A 171 0.03 -6.78 -3.17
CA VAL A 171 0.14 -7.86 -2.18
C VAL A 171 1.00 -7.42 -0.99
N LEU A 172 2.15 -6.79 -1.22
CA LEU A 172 3.00 -6.24 -0.16
C LEU A 172 2.23 -5.24 0.70
N THR A 173 1.56 -4.29 0.08
CA THR A 173 0.76 -3.26 0.75
C THR A 173 -0.35 -3.88 1.59
N GLY A 174 -1.04 -4.90 1.07
CA GLY A 174 -2.06 -5.67 1.79
C GLY A 174 -1.50 -6.39 3.02
N ILE A 175 -0.33 -7.03 2.91
CA ILE A 175 0.34 -7.70 4.04
C ILE A 175 0.70 -6.69 5.13
N ILE A 176 1.33 -5.57 4.76
CA ILE A 176 1.72 -4.52 5.71
C ILE A 176 0.49 -3.95 6.41
N ALA A 177 -0.58 -3.65 5.66
CA ALA A 177 -1.84 -3.15 6.22
C ALA A 177 -2.47 -4.13 7.21
N ALA A 178 -2.49 -5.42 6.89
CA ALA A 178 -3.00 -6.47 7.78
C ALA A 178 -2.20 -6.57 9.08
N LEU A 179 -0.87 -6.44 9.02
CA LEU A 179 0.00 -6.43 10.21
C LEU A 179 -0.21 -5.16 11.05
N ARG A 180 -0.43 -4.00 10.40
CA ARG A 180 -0.80 -2.76 11.09
C ARG A 180 -2.15 -2.88 11.79
N ALA A 181 -3.13 -3.49 11.16
CA ALA A 181 -4.44 -3.77 11.75
C ALA A 181 -4.34 -4.68 12.99
N GLN A 182 -3.35 -5.56 13.04
CA GLN A 182 -2.99 -6.37 14.21
C GLN A 182 -2.16 -5.60 15.26
N LYS A 183 -2.03 -4.27 15.12
CA LYS A 183 -1.36 -3.35 16.04
C LYS A 183 0.16 -3.51 16.15
N LEU A 184 0.82 -4.14 15.18
CA LEU A 184 2.27 -4.06 15.09
C LEU A 184 2.70 -2.58 14.91
N SER A 185 3.87 -2.20 15.42
CA SER A 185 4.43 -0.88 15.13
C SER A 185 4.63 -0.70 13.62
N GLN A 186 4.72 0.54 13.15
CA GLN A 186 4.93 0.83 11.73
C GLN A 186 6.17 0.12 11.17
N GLU A 187 7.29 0.30 11.85
CA GLU A 187 8.55 -0.27 11.44
C GLU A 187 8.48 -1.81 11.42
N LEU A 188 7.93 -2.42 12.47
CA LEU A 188 7.81 -3.87 12.54
C LEU A 188 6.85 -4.41 11.46
N ALA A 189 5.72 -3.75 11.22
CA ALA A 189 4.79 -4.13 10.16
C ALA A 189 5.43 -4.03 8.77
N ALA A 190 6.23 -2.98 8.52
CA ALA A 190 6.95 -2.81 7.27
C ALA A 190 8.04 -3.87 7.09
N VAL A 191 8.86 -4.12 8.12
CA VAL A 191 9.95 -5.12 8.08
C VAL A 191 9.41 -6.54 7.91
N VAL A 192 8.48 -6.94 8.79
CA VAL A 192 7.87 -8.27 8.75
C VAL A 192 7.05 -8.46 7.49
N GLY A 193 6.28 -7.44 7.09
CA GLY A 193 5.49 -7.49 5.85
C GLY A 193 6.35 -7.67 4.61
N THR A 194 7.47 -6.96 4.53
CA THR A 194 8.44 -7.11 3.44
C THR A 194 9.06 -8.52 3.42
N LEU A 195 9.44 -9.05 4.58
CA LEU A 195 10.01 -10.40 4.70
C LEU A 195 8.98 -11.47 4.34
N VAL A 196 7.75 -11.38 4.85
CA VAL A 196 6.66 -12.32 4.54
C VAL A 196 6.36 -12.33 3.05
N HIS A 197 6.25 -11.14 2.43
CA HIS A 197 6.02 -10.99 0.99
C HIS A 197 7.14 -11.65 0.16
N ALA A 198 8.40 -11.34 0.48
CA ALA A 198 9.55 -11.90 -0.22
C ALA A 198 9.64 -13.42 -0.05
N SER A 199 9.45 -13.92 1.19
CA SER A 199 9.47 -15.37 1.48
C SER A 199 8.31 -16.11 0.80
N ALA A 200 7.14 -15.51 0.71
CA ALA A 200 6.01 -16.07 -0.03
C ALA A 200 6.33 -16.15 -1.54
N GLY A 201 6.99 -15.12 -2.08
CA GLY A 201 7.48 -15.13 -3.46
C GLY A 201 8.51 -16.24 -3.72
N ASP A 202 9.47 -16.44 -2.82
CA ASP A 202 10.46 -17.52 -2.94
C ASP A 202 9.80 -18.90 -2.86
N ARG A 203 8.79 -19.07 -2.03
CA ARG A 203 8.01 -20.32 -1.98
C ARG A 203 7.19 -20.53 -3.24
N ALA A 204 6.53 -19.52 -3.76
CA ALA A 204 5.79 -19.61 -5.02
C ALA A 204 6.72 -19.95 -6.19
N ALA A 205 7.96 -19.45 -6.17
CA ALA A 205 8.96 -19.72 -7.20
C ALA A 205 9.53 -21.15 -7.21
N THR A 206 9.20 -21.99 -6.22
CA THR A 206 9.66 -23.40 -6.19
C THR A 206 9.20 -24.21 -7.39
N THR A 207 8.12 -23.80 -8.06
CA THR A 207 7.60 -24.39 -9.29
C THR A 207 8.13 -23.68 -10.55
N GLY A 208 8.89 -22.61 -10.39
CA GLY A 208 9.49 -21.79 -11.45
C GLY A 208 9.21 -20.31 -11.28
N GLU A 209 10.19 -19.47 -11.61
CA GLU A 209 10.08 -18.02 -11.51
C GLU A 209 9.34 -17.39 -12.69
N ARG A 210 9.44 -18.02 -13.89
CA ARG A 210 8.85 -17.47 -15.11
C ARG A 210 7.35 -17.68 -15.14
N GLY A 211 6.61 -16.58 -15.36
CA GLY A 211 5.15 -16.60 -15.42
C GLY A 211 4.49 -16.51 -14.06
N MET A 212 5.26 -16.28 -12.99
CA MET A 212 4.71 -16.04 -11.65
C MET A 212 3.89 -14.74 -11.63
N ILE A 213 2.71 -14.79 -11.04
CA ILE A 213 1.80 -13.66 -10.88
C ILE A 213 1.49 -13.41 -9.41
N ALA A 214 0.98 -12.24 -9.09
CA ALA A 214 0.73 -11.82 -7.71
C ALA A 214 -0.18 -12.78 -6.92
N SER A 215 -1.16 -13.41 -7.58
CA SER A 215 -2.05 -14.38 -6.94
C SER A 215 -1.35 -15.65 -6.45
N ASP A 216 -0.19 -16.01 -7.02
CA ASP A 216 0.55 -17.21 -6.62
C ASP A 216 1.13 -17.06 -5.20
N LEU A 217 1.42 -15.80 -4.78
CA LEU A 217 1.90 -15.52 -3.44
C LEU A 217 0.82 -15.72 -2.38
N LEU A 218 -0.47 -15.56 -2.72
CA LEU A 218 -1.54 -15.55 -1.73
C LEU A 218 -1.64 -16.89 -0.96
N ALA A 219 -1.43 -18.01 -1.64
CA ALA A 219 -1.41 -19.34 -1.01
C ALA A 219 -0.21 -19.52 -0.08
N GLU A 220 0.91 -18.84 -0.37
CA GLU A 220 2.18 -18.98 0.34
C GLU A 220 2.34 -18.02 1.53
N ILE A 221 1.49 -16.97 1.64
CA ILE A 221 1.52 -16.05 2.78
C ILE A 221 1.24 -16.78 4.09
N ARG A 222 0.18 -17.61 4.13
CA ARG A 222 -0.22 -18.32 5.35
C ARG A 222 0.89 -19.20 5.94
N PRO A 223 1.62 -20.02 5.18
CA PRO A 223 2.77 -20.76 5.70
C PRO A 223 3.91 -19.87 6.23
N CYS A 224 4.06 -18.66 5.69
CA CYS A 224 5.11 -17.73 6.13
C CYS A 224 4.82 -17.08 7.49
N VAL A 225 3.55 -16.84 7.81
CA VAL A 225 3.15 -16.19 9.08
C VAL A 225 2.85 -17.18 10.22
N ASN A 226 2.84 -18.49 9.94
CA ASN A 226 2.56 -19.56 10.92
C ASN A 226 3.77 -20.47 11.15
N ARG A 227 4.97 -19.92 11.20
CA ARG A 227 6.21 -20.65 11.52
C ARG A 227 6.55 -20.56 12.98
#